data_2508bc07115c9ddea9c8c8ecbe4e3415
#
_entry.id   2508bc07115c9ddea9c8c8ecbe4e3415
#
_cell.length_a   1.000
_cell.length_b   1.000
_cell.length_c   1.000
_cell.angle_alpha   90.00
_cell.angle_beta   90.00
_cell.angle_gamma   90.00
#
_symmetry.space_group_name_H-M   'P 1'
#
loop_
_entity.id
_entity.type
_entity.pdbx_description
1 polymer ?
#
loop_
_entity_poly.entity_id
_entity_poly.type
_entity_poly.pdbx_seq_one_letter_code
_entity_poly.pdbx_strand_id
1 'polypeptide(L)'
;MATERKFTRFAPVDRPMTTREIPEGGFCLSAFLVIGRTGRPSQVLMGHLNPSGPWDHVGALDQERAEVNSKGWMLPSSHLMVGESPVAAAERILKEQLGLPMLALNGPHVFSEVYGAKSHWDLEFVFLGERDQIGQHPAWSELAFVDVSETPRDQVARYHEDILAHVGRWDPARG
;
A
#
# COMPACT_ATOMS: atom_id res chain seq x y z
N MET A 1 10.33 42.67 6.48
CA MET A 1 8.98 42.07 6.39
C MET A 1 9.16 40.55 6.43
N ALA A 2 8.66 39.89 7.48
CA ALA A 2 8.69 38.44 7.56
C ALA A 2 7.73 37.90 6.51
N THR A 3 8.24 37.06 5.61
CA THR A 3 7.39 36.40 4.61
C THR A 3 6.54 35.38 5.34
N GLU A 4 5.23 35.62 5.40
CA GLU A 4 4.27 34.69 5.97
C GLU A 4 4.36 33.37 5.22
N ARG A 5 4.80 32.30 5.89
CA ARG A 5 4.83 30.96 5.30
C ARG A 5 3.40 30.45 5.18
N LYS A 6 2.83 30.57 4.01
CA LYS A 6 1.54 29.96 3.70
C LYS A 6 1.73 28.46 3.49
N PHE A 7 1.31 27.67 4.47
CA PHE A 7 1.15 26.23 4.26
C PHE A 7 -0.09 26.00 3.38
N THR A 8 0.11 25.64 2.13
CA THR A 8 -0.99 25.25 1.26
C THR A 8 -1.33 23.80 1.56
N ARG A 9 -2.52 23.57 2.12
CA ARG A 9 -3.05 22.22 2.29
C ARG A 9 -3.44 21.69 0.90
N PHE A 10 -2.82 20.61 0.46
CA PHE A 10 -3.14 19.96 -0.82
C PHE A 10 -3.72 18.55 -0.64
N ALA A 11 -3.72 17.99 0.57
CA ALA A 11 -4.27 16.69 0.87
C ALA A 11 -5.64 16.81 1.56
N PRO A 12 -6.62 15.96 1.23
CA PRO A 12 -7.88 15.86 1.96
C PRO A 12 -7.65 15.39 3.40
N VAL A 13 -8.58 15.71 4.30
CA VAL A 13 -8.48 15.36 5.75
C VAL A 13 -9.34 14.16 6.14
N ASP A 14 -10.25 13.76 5.29
CA ASP A 14 -11.30 12.77 5.53
C ASP A 14 -11.10 11.47 4.74
N ARG A 15 -10.16 11.46 3.83
CA ARG A 15 -9.78 10.31 3.01
C ARG A 15 -8.30 10.35 2.62
N PRO A 16 -7.71 9.22 2.22
CA PRO A 16 -6.39 9.21 1.61
C PRO A 16 -6.37 10.01 0.29
N MET A 17 -5.24 10.64 0.02
CA MET A 17 -5.00 11.35 -1.24
C MET A 17 -4.79 10.34 -2.38
N THR A 18 -5.34 10.62 -3.54
CA THR A 18 -5.02 9.86 -4.76
C THR A 18 -3.69 10.32 -5.37
N THR A 19 -3.05 9.47 -6.15
CA THR A 19 -1.79 9.84 -6.84
C THR A 19 -1.94 10.99 -7.83
N ARG A 20 -3.15 11.24 -8.35
CA ARG A 20 -3.43 12.38 -9.24
C ARG A 20 -3.45 13.72 -8.50
N GLU A 21 -3.72 13.67 -7.20
CA GLU A 21 -3.75 14.87 -6.35
C GLU A 21 -2.37 15.26 -5.83
N ILE A 22 -1.34 14.42 -6.04
CA ILE A 22 0.03 14.76 -5.68
C ILE A 22 0.56 15.77 -6.70
N PRO A 23 0.98 16.97 -6.27
CA PRO A 23 1.55 17.95 -7.19
C PRO A 23 2.87 17.45 -7.77
N GLU A 24 3.23 17.95 -8.95
CA GLU A 24 4.53 17.67 -9.55
C GLU A 24 5.66 18.09 -8.59
N GLY A 25 6.64 17.19 -8.38
CA GLY A 25 7.70 17.37 -7.38
C GLY A 25 7.22 17.31 -5.92
N GLY A 26 5.98 16.86 -5.68
CA GLY A 26 5.41 16.68 -4.35
C GLY A 26 5.81 15.38 -3.68
N PHE A 27 5.30 15.20 -2.46
CA PHE A 27 5.52 14.00 -1.66
C PHE A 27 4.26 13.15 -1.61
N CYS A 28 4.43 11.84 -1.65
CA CYS A 28 3.48 10.85 -1.23
C CYS A 28 3.98 10.17 0.04
N LEU A 29 3.11 9.95 0.99
CA LEU A 29 3.39 9.18 2.21
C LEU A 29 2.51 7.94 2.17
N SER A 30 3.11 6.77 2.01
CA SER A 30 2.40 5.51 1.79
C SER A 30 2.70 4.51 2.90
N ALA A 31 1.69 3.83 3.42
CA ALA A 31 1.86 2.70 4.33
C ALA A 31 1.53 1.40 3.62
N PHE A 32 2.38 0.39 3.83
CA PHE A 32 2.24 -0.96 3.26
C PHE A 32 2.28 -2.01 4.35
N LEU A 33 1.43 -3.03 4.23
CA LEU A 33 1.47 -4.20 5.09
C LEU A 33 2.01 -5.40 4.31
N VAL A 34 3.13 -5.93 4.74
CA VAL A 34 3.68 -7.21 4.24
C VAL A 34 3.42 -8.28 5.29
N ILE A 35 2.31 -8.97 5.15
CA ILE A 35 1.87 -10.01 6.10
C ILE A 35 2.25 -11.36 5.52
N GLY A 36 3.26 -12.00 6.11
CA GLY A 36 3.69 -13.33 5.76
C GLY A 36 2.77 -14.41 6.36
N ARG A 37 2.70 -15.58 5.74
CA ARG A 37 2.10 -16.74 6.37
C ARG A 37 3.09 -17.34 7.37
N THR A 38 2.63 -17.63 8.57
CA THR A 38 3.47 -18.19 9.65
C THR A 38 4.22 -19.44 9.17
N GLY A 39 5.55 -19.45 9.33
CA GLY A 39 6.42 -20.55 8.92
C GLY A 39 6.60 -20.72 7.39
N ARG A 40 6.06 -19.81 6.58
CA ARG A 40 6.17 -19.82 5.12
C ARG A 40 6.54 -18.44 4.57
N PRO A 41 7.80 -18.05 4.65
CA PRO A 41 8.22 -16.67 4.36
C PRO A 41 8.01 -16.22 2.90
N SER A 42 7.93 -17.16 1.94
CA SER A 42 7.60 -16.82 0.55
C SER A 42 6.11 -16.53 0.32
N GLN A 43 5.24 -16.95 1.25
CA GLN A 43 3.81 -16.71 1.15
C GLN A 43 3.44 -15.38 1.80
N VAL A 44 3.03 -14.42 1.00
CA VAL A 44 2.65 -13.06 1.41
C VAL A 44 1.17 -12.83 1.13
N LEU A 45 0.48 -12.19 2.06
CA LEU A 45 -0.92 -11.79 1.89
C LEU A 45 -1.03 -10.70 0.83
N MET A 46 -1.70 -11.01 -0.25
CA MET A 46 -1.96 -10.10 -1.35
C MET A 46 -3.40 -10.27 -1.84
N GLY A 47 -3.90 -9.29 -2.56
CA GLY A 47 -5.25 -9.37 -3.10
C GLY A 47 -5.38 -8.74 -4.47
N HIS A 48 -6.39 -9.18 -5.21
CA HIS A 48 -6.90 -8.48 -6.38
C HIS A 48 -7.93 -7.46 -5.93
N LEU A 49 -7.72 -6.22 -6.32
CA LEU A 49 -8.62 -5.13 -6.02
C LEU A 49 -10.03 -5.45 -6.54
N ASN A 50 -11.06 -5.22 -5.72
CA ASN A 50 -12.44 -5.24 -6.18
C ASN A 50 -12.82 -3.84 -6.69
N PRO A 51 -12.97 -3.62 -8.02
CA PRO A 51 -13.28 -2.28 -8.56
C PRO A 51 -14.59 -1.70 -8.05
N SER A 52 -15.51 -2.55 -7.59
CA SER A 52 -16.79 -2.16 -7.00
C SER A 52 -16.75 -2.08 -5.47
N GLY A 53 -15.59 -2.26 -4.88
CA GLY A 53 -15.39 -2.22 -3.43
C GLY A 53 -15.36 -0.80 -2.85
N PRO A 54 -15.29 -0.66 -1.53
CA PRO A 54 -15.33 0.62 -0.83
C PRO A 54 -13.98 1.38 -0.88
N TRP A 55 -13.47 1.65 -2.06
CA TRP A 55 -12.13 2.22 -2.25
C TRP A 55 -12.01 3.70 -1.89
N ASP A 56 -13.09 4.47 -1.92
CA ASP A 56 -13.07 5.88 -1.52
C ASP A 56 -12.58 6.08 -0.07
N HIS A 57 -12.75 5.07 0.76
CA HIS A 57 -12.34 5.09 2.16
C HIS A 57 -11.12 4.21 2.46
N VAL A 58 -10.83 3.25 1.61
CA VAL A 58 -9.91 2.14 1.89
C VAL A 58 -8.56 2.34 1.21
N GLY A 59 -8.54 2.87 0.01
CA GLY A 59 -7.31 3.08 -0.76
C GLY A 59 -7.30 4.43 -1.45
N ALA A 60 -6.13 4.96 -1.69
CA ALA A 60 -5.92 6.21 -2.42
C ALA A 60 -5.95 6.01 -3.94
N LEU A 61 -6.77 5.11 -4.44
CA LEU A 61 -6.82 4.79 -5.86
C LEU A 61 -7.91 5.59 -6.55
N ASP A 62 -7.55 6.27 -7.63
CA ASP A 62 -8.55 6.73 -8.58
C ASP A 62 -9.10 5.56 -9.41
N GLN A 63 -10.24 5.76 -10.06
CA GLN A 63 -10.92 4.70 -10.81
C GLN A 63 -10.04 4.06 -11.89
N GLU A 64 -9.24 4.84 -12.61
CA GLU A 64 -8.36 4.32 -13.66
C GLU A 64 -7.28 3.39 -13.07
N ARG A 65 -6.67 3.78 -11.94
CA ARG A 65 -5.71 2.91 -11.25
C ARG A 65 -6.38 1.68 -10.65
N ALA A 66 -7.59 1.83 -10.11
CA ALA A 66 -8.36 0.70 -9.62
C ALA A 66 -8.60 -0.33 -10.73
N GLU A 67 -8.96 0.11 -11.93
CA GLU A 67 -9.17 -0.77 -13.09
C GLU A 67 -7.87 -1.46 -13.55
N VAL A 68 -6.75 -0.73 -13.56
CA VAL A 68 -5.44 -1.30 -13.92
C VAL A 68 -4.94 -2.27 -12.84
N ASN A 69 -5.02 -1.87 -11.58
CA ASN A 69 -4.49 -2.64 -10.45
C ASN A 69 -5.38 -3.84 -10.08
N SER A 70 -6.65 -3.86 -10.52
CA SER A 70 -7.52 -5.03 -10.31
C SER A 70 -7.00 -6.31 -11.00
N LYS A 71 -6.04 -6.17 -11.92
CA LYS A 71 -5.45 -7.28 -12.67
C LYS A 71 -4.21 -7.87 -12.02
N GLY A 72 -3.61 -7.20 -11.05
CA GLY A 72 -2.39 -7.64 -10.37
C GLY A 72 -2.59 -7.88 -8.89
N TRP A 73 -1.75 -8.72 -8.30
CA TRP A 73 -1.68 -8.93 -6.86
C TRP A 73 -1.14 -7.68 -6.16
N MET A 74 -1.87 -7.15 -5.20
CA MET A 74 -1.52 -5.96 -4.43
C MET A 74 -1.28 -6.29 -2.97
N LEU A 75 -0.32 -5.63 -2.36
CA LEU A 75 -0.21 -5.56 -0.90
C LEU A 75 -1.33 -4.65 -0.34
N PRO A 76 -1.88 -4.97 0.84
CA PRO A 76 -2.71 -4.02 1.57
C PRO A 76 -1.91 -2.74 1.84
N SER A 77 -2.41 -1.61 1.35
CA SER A 77 -1.68 -0.34 1.40
C SER A 77 -2.62 0.85 1.26
N SER A 78 -2.16 2.01 1.71
CA SER A 78 -2.87 3.27 1.55
C SER A 78 -1.92 4.46 1.72
N HIS A 79 -2.25 5.59 1.13
CA HIS A 79 -1.62 6.85 1.49
C HIS A 79 -2.05 7.28 2.91
N LEU A 80 -1.18 7.99 3.61
CA LEU A 80 -1.51 8.57 4.89
C LEU A 80 -2.51 9.73 4.71
N MET A 81 -3.44 9.85 5.64
CA MET A 81 -4.29 11.03 5.75
C MET A 81 -3.53 12.16 6.45
N VAL A 82 -4.00 13.39 6.26
CA VAL A 82 -3.41 14.57 6.93
C VAL A 82 -3.52 14.42 8.45
N GLY A 83 -2.36 14.44 9.11
CA GLY A 83 -2.25 14.29 10.56
C GLY A 83 -2.23 12.84 11.05
N GLU A 84 -2.33 11.87 10.16
CA GLU A 84 -2.24 10.45 10.49
C GLU A 84 -0.77 10.04 10.64
N SER A 85 -0.46 9.28 11.68
CA SER A 85 0.87 8.65 11.82
C SER A 85 0.97 7.39 10.95
N PRO A 86 2.19 6.95 10.58
CA PRO A 86 2.35 5.68 9.86
C PRO A 86 1.72 4.47 10.58
N VAL A 87 1.80 4.44 11.92
CA VAL A 87 1.20 3.38 12.73
C VAL A 87 -0.33 3.43 12.64
N ALA A 88 -0.93 4.61 12.76
CA ALA A 88 -2.38 4.77 12.63
C ALA A 88 -2.86 4.39 11.22
N ALA A 89 -2.08 4.70 10.16
CA ALA A 89 -2.37 4.27 8.80
C ALA A 89 -2.34 2.74 8.68
N ALA A 90 -1.35 2.06 9.27
CA ALA A 90 -1.27 0.61 9.28
C ALA A 90 -2.47 -0.03 9.99
N GLU A 91 -2.88 0.51 11.15
CA GLU A 91 -4.07 0.07 11.89
C GLU A 91 -5.36 0.27 11.09
N ARG A 92 -5.48 1.41 10.40
CA ARG A 92 -6.60 1.69 9.49
C ARG A 92 -6.65 0.68 8.34
N ILE A 93 -5.52 0.39 7.70
CA ILE A 93 -5.41 -0.61 6.63
C ILE A 93 -5.83 -2.00 7.15
N LEU A 94 -5.36 -2.43 8.31
CA LEU A 94 -5.79 -3.69 8.92
C LEU A 94 -7.30 -3.76 9.07
N LYS A 95 -7.91 -2.70 9.58
CA LYS A 95 -9.35 -2.64 9.83
C LYS A 95 -10.17 -2.54 8.55
N GLU A 96 -9.82 -1.62 7.65
CA GLU A 96 -10.66 -1.24 6.51
C GLU A 96 -10.43 -2.12 5.27
N GLN A 97 -9.24 -2.71 5.14
CA GLN A 97 -8.93 -3.57 4.00
C GLN A 97 -8.94 -5.06 4.34
N LEU A 98 -8.69 -5.42 5.59
CA LEU A 98 -8.58 -6.82 6.00
C LEU A 98 -9.63 -7.24 7.04
N GLY A 99 -10.41 -6.30 7.59
CA GLY A 99 -11.38 -6.59 8.65
C GLY A 99 -10.73 -7.09 9.96
N LEU A 100 -9.44 -6.79 10.15
CA LEU A 100 -8.69 -7.21 11.32
C LEU A 100 -8.67 -6.11 12.38
N PRO A 101 -9.07 -6.40 13.63
CA PRO A 101 -9.05 -5.41 14.68
C PRO A 101 -7.62 -5.04 15.12
N MET A 102 -6.71 -6.00 15.08
CA MET A 102 -5.30 -5.83 15.47
C MET A 102 -4.45 -6.99 14.96
N LEU A 103 -3.18 -6.67 14.62
CA LEU A 103 -2.12 -7.64 14.35
C LEU A 103 -0.82 -7.07 14.91
N ALA A 104 0.03 -7.91 15.47
CA ALA A 104 1.37 -7.50 15.85
C ALA A 104 2.18 -7.18 14.59
N LEU A 105 2.59 -5.92 14.47
CA LEU A 105 3.36 -5.42 13.33
C LEU A 105 4.75 -4.97 13.80
N ASN A 106 5.76 -5.34 13.03
CA ASN A 106 7.13 -4.85 13.18
C ASN A 106 7.37 -3.74 12.15
N GLY A 107 7.83 -2.58 12.59
CA GLY A 107 8.05 -1.43 11.73
C GLY A 107 7.66 -0.10 12.38
N PRO A 108 7.60 0.98 11.59
CA PRO A 108 7.79 0.97 10.13
C PRO A 108 9.26 0.83 9.72
N HIS A 109 9.51 0.02 8.69
CA HIS A 109 10.71 0.13 7.88
C HIS A 109 10.47 1.24 6.85
N VAL A 110 11.40 2.16 6.69
CA VAL A 110 11.20 3.35 5.85
C VAL A 110 12.07 3.26 4.61
N PHE A 111 11.44 3.35 3.46
CA PHE A 111 12.08 3.40 2.16
C PHE A 111 11.71 4.68 1.43
N SER A 112 12.45 5.01 0.40
CA SER A 112 12.23 6.23 -0.38
C SER A 112 12.49 5.93 -1.85
N GLU A 113 11.49 6.20 -2.68
CA GLU A 113 11.55 6.00 -4.12
C GLU A 113 11.03 7.22 -4.88
N VAL A 114 11.37 7.32 -6.16
CA VAL A 114 10.83 8.33 -7.07
C VAL A 114 10.08 7.62 -8.18
N TYR A 115 8.78 7.80 -8.21
CA TYR A 115 7.90 7.13 -9.15
C TYR A 115 7.33 8.05 -10.24
N GLY A 116 7.15 7.43 -11.40
CA GLY A 116 6.30 7.92 -12.47
C GLY A 116 6.87 9.05 -13.31
N ALA A 117 6.12 9.38 -14.37
CA ALA A 117 6.46 10.41 -15.32
C ALA A 117 6.44 11.83 -14.72
N LYS A 118 5.74 12.02 -13.60
CA LYS A 118 5.65 13.28 -12.86
C LYS A 118 6.66 13.39 -11.72
N SER A 119 7.52 12.40 -11.56
CA SER A 119 8.61 12.44 -10.58
C SER A 119 8.17 12.92 -9.20
N HIS A 120 7.14 12.32 -8.62
CA HIS A 120 6.82 12.55 -7.22
C HIS A 120 7.66 11.63 -6.33
N TRP A 121 7.95 12.09 -5.16
CA TRP A 121 8.74 11.37 -4.17
C TRP A 121 7.82 10.59 -3.25
N ASP A 122 8.00 9.28 -3.18
CA ASP A 122 7.27 8.41 -2.26
C ASP A 122 8.13 8.07 -1.05
N LEU A 123 7.58 8.29 0.14
CA LEU A 123 8.12 7.79 1.40
C LEU A 123 7.22 6.66 1.87
N GLU A 124 7.77 5.48 1.91
CA GLU A 124 7.07 4.23 2.15
C GLU A 124 7.34 3.72 3.56
N PHE A 125 6.29 3.55 4.33
CA PHE A 125 6.31 3.02 5.68
C PHE A 125 5.83 1.57 5.63
N VAL A 126 6.76 0.62 5.64
CA VAL A 126 6.46 -0.79 5.49
C VAL A 126 6.40 -1.48 6.84
N PHE A 127 5.31 -2.17 7.12
CA PHE A 127 5.09 -2.94 8.33
C PHE A 127 5.06 -4.44 8.02
N LEU A 128 5.79 -5.22 8.80
CA LEU A 128 5.86 -6.67 8.67
C LEU A 128 4.99 -7.32 9.74
N GLY A 129 4.20 -8.32 9.33
CA GLY A 129 3.40 -9.13 10.24
C GLY A 129 3.35 -10.58 9.79
N GLU A 130 2.80 -11.45 10.64
CA GLU A 130 2.56 -12.85 10.30
C GLU A 130 1.17 -13.29 10.71
N ARG A 131 0.57 -14.15 9.90
CA ARG A 131 -0.75 -14.75 10.18
C ARG A 131 -0.92 -16.06 9.45
N ASP A 132 -1.67 -17.00 10.04
CA ASP A 132 -1.94 -18.29 9.39
C ASP A 132 -3.11 -18.26 8.42
N GLN A 133 -4.13 -17.47 8.73
CA GLN A 133 -5.39 -17.44 8.00
C GLN A 133 -5.91 -16.03 7.86
N ILE A 134 -6.62 -15.78 6.77
CA ILE A 134 -7.32 -14.53 6.49
C ILE A 134 -8.71 -14.84 5.95
N GLY A 135 -9.69 -14.06 6.36
CA GLY A 135 -11.04 -14.07 5.78
C GLY A 135 -11.09 -13.19 4.52
N GLN A 136 -12.10 -13.42 3.69
CA GLN A 136 -12.38 -12.53 2.57
C GLN A 136 -12.91 -11.19 3.09
N HIS A 137 -12.60 -10.11 2.37
CA HIS A 137 -13.06 -8.77 2.69
C HIS A 137 -13.57 -8.06 1.41
N PRO A 138 -14.66 -7.29 1.45
CA PRO A 138 -15.28 -6.66 0.28
C PRO A 138 -14.37 -5.74 -0.54
N ALA A 139 -13.29 -5.24 0.06
CA ALA A 139 -12.27 -4.47 -0.64
C ALA A 139 -11.56 -5.26 -1.75
N TRP A 140 -11.57 -6.58 -1.68
CA TRP A 140 -10.85 -7.47 -2.58
C TRP A 140 -11.82 -8.39 -3.32
N SER A 141 -11.60 -8.60 -4.60
CA SER A 141 -12.27 -9.67 -5.35
C SER A 141 -11.68 -11.04 -5.01
N GLU A 142 -10.39 -11.05 -4.64
CA GLU A 142 -9.66 -12.19 -4.13
C GLU A 142 -8.63 -11.71 -3.12
N LEU A 143 -8.50 -12.39 -1.98
CA LEU A 143 -7.51 -12.12 -0.94
C LEU A 143 -6.90 -13.44 -0.50
N ALA A 144 -5.59 -13.63 -0.69
CA ALA A 144 -4.92 -14.89 -0.46
C ALA A 144 -3.46 -14.71 -0.03
N PHE A 145 -2.89 -15.77 0.54
CA PHE A 145 -1.43 -15.89 0.66
C PHE A 145 -0.84 -16.39 -0.66
N VAL A 146 -0.12 -15.53 -1.35
CA VAL A 146 0.50 -15.75 -2.66
C VAL A 146 1.94 -16.12 -2.45
N ASP A 147 2.43 -17.16 -3.13
CA ASP A 147 3.86 -17.47 -3.15
C ASP A 147 4.60 -16.52 -4.09
N VAL A 148 5.15 -15.47 -3.50
CA VAL A 148 5.84 -14.41 -4.27
C VAL A 148 7.14 -14.89 -4.91
N SER A 149 7.66 -16.05 -4.49
CA SER A 149 8.83 -16.64 -5.13
C SER A 149 8.52 -17.32 -6.47
N GLU A 150 7.27 -17.63 -6.73
CA GLU A 150 6.81 -18.28 -7.96
C GLU A 150 5.94 -17.38 -8.83
N THR A 151 5.47 -16.25 -8.29
CA THR A 151 4.59 -15.32 -9.00
C THR A 151 5.35 -14.54 -10.06
N PRO A 152 4.92 -14.51 -11.33
CA PRO A 152 5.50 -13.67 -12.36
C PRO A 152 5.34 -12.18 -12.05
N ARG A 153 6.31 -11.35 -12.45
CA ARG A 153 6.31 -9.91 -12.17
C ARG A 153 5.08 -9.20 -12.75
N ASP A 154 4.65 -9.59 -13.93
CA ASP A 154 3.48 -9.01 -14.61
C ASP A 154 2.14 -9.35 -13.95
N GLN A 155 2.15 -10.27 -12.98
CA GLN A 155 1.00 -10.59 -12.14
C GLN A 155 1.02 -9.82 -10.79
N VAL A 156 2.05 -9.04 -10.50
CA VAL A 156 2.09 -8.16 -9.33
C VAL A 156 1.75 -6.73 -9.76
N ALA A 157 0.93 -6.07 -8.98
CA ALA A 157 0.58 -4.68 -9.24
C ALA A 157 1.82 -3.81 -9.18
N ARG A 158 1.93 -2.88 -10.13
CA ARG A 158 3.10 -2.02 -10.31
C ARG A 158 3.48 -1.31 -9.02
N TYR A 159 4.78 -1.35 -8.70
CA TYR A 159 5.44 -0.79 -7.51
C TYR A 159 5.24 -1.60 -6.21
N HIS A 160 4.40 -2.64 -6.19
CA HIS A 160 4.30 -3.52 -5.04
C HIS A 160 5.45 -4.54 -4.99
N GLU A 161 6.02 -4.88 -6.15
CA GLU A 161 7.23 -5.68 -6.25
C GLU A 161 8.45 -5.01 -5.61
N ASP A 162 8.55 -3.67 -5.72
CA ASP A 162 9.66 -2.90 -5.11
C ASP A 162 9.58 -2.97 -3.58
N ILE A 163 8.38 -2.85 -3.01
CA ILE A 163 8.15 -3.03 -1.57
C ILE A 163 8.58 -4.42 -1.11
N LEU A 164 8.20 -5.46 -1.85
CA LEU A 164 8.56 -6.83 -1.54
C LEU A 164 10.09 -7.05 -1.62
N ALA A 165 10.75 -6.41 -2.59
CA ALA A 165 12.20 -6.46 -2.74
C ALA A 165 12.92 -5.76 -1.57
N HIS A 166 12.46 -4.58 -1.16
CA HIS A 166 13.00 -3.83 -0.03
C HIS A 166 13.01 -4.64 1.27
N VAL A 167 12.01 -5.49 1.49
CA VAL A 167 11.91 -6.34 2.68
C VAL A 167 12.43 -7.76 2.46
N GLY A 168 13.12 -8.01 1.34
CA GLY A 168 13.76 -9.30 1.04
C GLY A 168 12.77 -10.44 0.75
N ARG A 169 11.58 -10.12 0.26
CA ARG A 169 10.55 -11.10 -0.12
C ARG A 169 10.47 -11.32 -1.63
N TRP A 170 11.14 -10.51 -2.41
CA TRP A 170 11.17 -10.55 -3.87
C TRP A 170 12.59 -10.45 -4.39
N ASP A 171 12.92 -11.26 -5.39
CA ASP A 171 14.21 -11.18 -6.09
C ASP A 171 14.04 -10.35 -7.37
N PRO A 172 14.58 -9.12 -7.43
CA PRO A 172 14.46 -8.26 -8.61
C PRO A 172 15.17 -8.84 -9.86
N ALA A 173 16.08 -9.81 -9.71
CA ALA A 173 16.74 -10.46 -10.84
C ALA A 173 15.85 -11.48 -11.59
N ARG A 174 14.64 -11.73 -11.10
CA ARG A 174 13.66 -12.66 -11.71
C ARG A 174 12.74 -12.01 -12.75
N GLY A 175 12.90 -10.71 -13.03
CA GLY A 175 12.08 -9.99 -14.01
C GLY A 175 12.56 -10.08 -15.44
#